data_e9f8aa29c8f70ede22c2684cb8716668
#
_entry.id   e9f8aa29c8f70ede22c2684cb8716668
#
_cell.length_a   1.000
_cell.length_b   1.000
_cell.length_c   1.000
_cell.angle_alpha   90.00
_cell.angle_beta   90.00
_cell.angle_gamma   90.00
#
_symmetry.space_group_name_H-M   'P 1'
#
loop_
_entity.id
_entity.type
_entity.pdbx_description
1 polymer ?
#
loop_
_entity_poly.entity_id
_entity_poly.type
_entity_poly.pdbx_seq_one_letter_code
_entity_poly.pdbx_strand_id
1 'polypeptide(L)'
;FDDLQTTQVDSTEEMKKQKEAEEKAKILEAQEKANAARIDSEAQDEEITAKLAGTFVSYSFDVKREVTVNKKIHSFKSANWSDTGDVIEAGTKLKVDKLVSPAGYMMYRISSGEHSGKYITANEKFVSIDKKEDQLSNPISRPVAIKLLASQNIYSDEELSKVRVTMSNGAVLNINGYGISKNNRLIYYISDGSYVPVNPVRITEVNRESANSKDINKENNNSSNNQ
;
A
#
# COMPACT_ATOMS: atom_id res chain seq x y z
N PHE A 1 -22.45 33.35 -48.00
CA PHE A 1 -21.11 33.63 -47.46
C PHE A 1 -20.99 33.40 -45.94
N ASP A 2 -22.11 33.32 -45.20
CA ASP A 2 -22.08 33.08 -43.74
C ASP A 2 -21.97 31.63 -43.30
N ASP A 3 -22.30 30.65 -44.15
CA ASP A 3 -22.25 29.21 -43.78
C ASP A 3 -20.85 28.62 -43.72
N LEU A 4 -19.88 29.22 -44.39
CA LEU A 4 -18.49 28.74 -44.41
C LEU A 4 -17.69 29.13 -43.15
N GLN A 5 -18.06 30.21 -42.46
CA GLN A 5 -17.38 30.61 -41.22
C GLN A 5 -17.83 29.80 -40.01
N THR A 6 -19.09 29.40 -39.95
CA THR A 6 -19.65 28.61 -38.85
C THR A 6 -19.07 27.20 -38.81
N THR A 7 -18.83 26.60 -39.97
CA THR A 7 -18.25 25.24 -40.08
C THR A 7 -16.77 25.19 -39.67
N GLN A 8 -16.00 26.24 -39.83
CA GLN A 8 -14.60 26.30 -39.40
C GLN A 8 -14.43 26.45 -37.88
N VAL A 9 -15.32 27.17 -37.21
CA VAL A 9 -15.28 27.34 -35.75
C VAL A 9 -15.65 26.05 -35.05
N ASP A 10 -16.66 25.34 -35.51
CA ASP A 10 -17.07 24.04 -34.95
C ASP A 10 -16.00 22.96 -35.10
N SER A 11 -15.30 22.91 -36.24
CA SER A 11 -14.22 21.94 -36.46
C SER A 11 -12.97 22.21 -35.58
N THR A 12 -12.70 23.48 -35.26
CA THR A 12 -11.59 23.88 -34.38
C THR A 12 -11.87 23.52 -32.92
N GLU A 13 -13.12 23.69 -32.45
CA GLU A 13 -13.53 23.27 -31.09
C GLU A 13 -13.53 21.74 -30.95
N GLU A 14 -13.99 21.01 -31.97
CA GLU A 14 -13.93 19.54 -31.99
C GLU A 14 -12.49 19.03 -31.95
N MET A 15 -11.59 19.62 -32.70
CA MET A 15 -10.16 19.29 -32.67
C MET A 15 -9.52 19.57 -31.32
N LYS A 16 -9.91 20.65 -30.64
CA LYS A 16 -9.46 21.00 -29.30
C LYS A 16 -9.95 19.98 -28.26
N LYS A 17 -11.23 19.59 -28.33
CA LYS A 17 -11.83 18.56 -27.45
C LYS A 17 -11.17 17.19 -27.68
N GLN A 18 -10.85 16.82 -28.92
CA GLN A 18 -10.14 15.58 -29.22
C GLN A 18 -8.73 15.57 -28.65
N LYS A 19 -7.97 16.67 -28.74
CA LYS A 19 -6.64 16.80 -28.14
C LYS A 19 -6.67 16.68 -26.63
N GLU A 20 -7.62 17.35 -25.98
CA GLU A 20 -7.81 17.25 -24.51
C GLU A 20 -8.18 15.82 -24.06
N ALA A 21 -9.02 15.12 -24.83
CA ALA A 21 -9.39 13.74 -24.55
C ALA A 21 -8.21 12.78 -24.74
N GLU A 22 -7.38 12.97 -25.80
CA GLU A 22 -6.18 12.19 -26.02
C GLU A 22 -5.12 12.39 -24.94
N GLU A 23 -4.96 13.63 -24.47
CA GLU A 23 -4.02 13.96 -23.40
C GLU A 23 -4.44 13.35 -22.06
N LYS A 24 -5.75 13.42 -21.72
CA LYS A 24 -6.32 12.74 -20.54
C LYS A 24 -6.15 11.24 -20.62
N ALA A 25 -6.37 10.64 -21.79
CA ALA A 25 -6.19 9.20 -22.01
C ALA A 25 -4.72 8.76 -21.81
N LYS A 26 -3.75 9.55 -22.25
CA LYS A 26 -2.32 9.30 -22.03
C LYS A 26 -1.92 9.36 -20.56
N ILE A 27 -2.44 10.34 -19.83
CA ILE A 27 -2.20 10.49 -18.39
C ILE A 27 -2.77 9.30 -17.63
N LEU A 28 -3.99 8.89 -17.94
CA LEU A 28 -4.64 7.73 -17.31
C LEU A 28 -3.86 6.45 -17.59
N GLU A 29 -3.42 6.22 -18.84
CA GLU A 29 -2.62 5.06 -19.22
C GLU A 29 -1.28 5.02 -18.45
N ALA A 30 -0.60 6.16 -18.29
CA ALA A 30 0.64 6.25 -17.53
C ALA A 30 0.41 5.95 -16.03
N GLN A 31 -0.69 6.41 -15.45
CA GLN A 31 -1.07 6.10 -14.07
C GLN A 31 -1.39 4.62 -13.88
N GLU A 32 -2.11 4.01 -14.80
CA GLU A 32 -2.43 2.57 -14.77
C GLU A 32 -1.17 1.71 -14.87
N LYS A 33 -0.23 2.07 -15.73
CA LYS A 33 1.07 1.38 -15.84
C LYS A 33 1.91 1.50 -14.57
N ALA A 34 1.97 2.70 -13.98
CA ALA A 34 2.69 2.94 -12.73
C ALA A 34 2.08 2.14 -11.57
N ASN A 35 0.75 2.09 -11.48
CA ASN A 35 0.04 1.30 -10.48
C ASN A 35 0.26 -0.19 -10.67
N ALA A 36 0.20 -0.70 -11.90
CA ALA A 36 0.48 -2.10 -12.21
C ALA A 36 1.92 -2.50 -11.85
N ALA A 37 2.90 -1.65 -12.13
CA ALA A 37 4.29 -1.88 -11.76
C ALA A 37 4.49 -1.93 -10.24
N ARG A 38 3.83 -1.06 -9.48
CA ARG A 38 3.83 -1.07 -8.01
C ARG A 38 3.25 -2.38 -7.47
N ILE A 39 2.10 -2.80 -7.98
CA ILE A 39 1.41 -4.04 -7.56
C ILE A 39 2.29 -5.26 -7.85
N ASP A 40 2.95 -5.32 -9.01
CA ASP A 40 3.86 -6.41 -9.36
C ASP A 40 5.10 -6.44 -8.45
N SER A 41 5.66 -5.30 -8.12
CA SER A 41 6.78 -5.18 -7.19
C SER A 41 6.39 -5.65 -5.78
N GLU A 42 5.21 -5.26 -5.30
CA GLU A 42 4.70 -5.71 -4.00
C GLU A 42 4.45 -7.23 -3.97
N ALA A 43 3.94 -7.81 -5.04
CA ALA A 43 3.75 -9.26 -5.14
C ALA A 43 5.09 -10.02 -5.08
N GLN A 44 6.15 -9.51 -5.68
CA GLN A 44 7.50 -10.09 -5.55
C GLN A 44 8.04 -9.97 -4.12
N ASP A 45 7.82 -8.85 -3.46
CA ASP A 45 8.22 -8.64 -2.06
C ASP A 45 7.45 -9.57 -1.11
N GLU A 46 6.18 -9.89 -1.39
CA GLU A 46 5.42 -10.91 -0.64
C GLU A 46 6.11 -12.27 -0.66
N GLU A 47 6.60 -12.72 -1.81
CA GLU A 47 7.31 -14.00 -1.94
C GLU A 47 8.58 -14.04 -1.09
N ILE A 48 9.34 -12.96 -1.06
CA ILE A 48 10.55 -12.84 -0.24
C ILE A 48 10.16 -12.82 1.25
N THR A 49 9.12 -12.08 1.60
CA THR A 49 8.64 -11.89 2.96
C THR A 49 8.07 -13.19 3.56
N ALA A 50 7.47 -14.05 2.73
CA ALA A 50 6.99 -15.36 3.18
C ALA A 50 8.06 -16.20 3.85
N LYS A 51 9.32 -16.08 3.40
CA LYS A 51 10.48 -16.76 3.99
C LYS A 51 10.90 -16.19 5.34
N LEU A 52 10.48 -14.98 5.66
CA LEU A 52 10.82 -14.22 6.86
C LEU A 52 9.64 -14.09 7.83
N ALA A 53 8.54 -14.81 7.58
CA ALA A 53 7.33 -14.78 8.40
C ALA A 53 7.64 -15.05 9.88
N GLY A 54 7.02 -14.25 10.76
CA GLY A 54 7.23 -14.32 12.21
C GLY A 54 8.35 -13.41 12.75
N THR A 55 9.15 -12.77 11.89
CA THR A 55 10.20 -11.83 12.30
C THR A 55 9.72 -10.37 12.35
N PHE A 56 8.48 -10.10 11.92
CA PHE A 56 7.92 -8.76 11.79
C PHE A 56 6.70 -8.55 12.68
N VAL A 57 6.38 -7.28 12.94
CA VAL A 57 5.18 -6.90 13.67
C VAL A 57 3.93 -7.25 12.85
N SER A 58 2.98 -7.94 13.48
CA SER A 58 1.71 -8.31 12.88
C SER A 58 0.62 -7.29 13.20
N TYR A 59 -0.26 -7.04 12.24
CA TYR A 59 -1.42 -6.18 12.36
C TYR A 59 -2.69 -6.96 12.01
N SER A 60 -3.79 -6.68 12.71
CA SER A 60 -5.07 -7.35 12.46
C SER A 60 -6.22 -6.37 12.59
N PHE A 61 -7.16 -6.43 11.65
CA PHE A 61 -8.34 -5.57 11.59
C PHE A 61 -9.58 -6.41 11.32
N ASP A 62 -10.70 -6.03 11.94
CA ASP A 62 -12.00 -6.58 11.60
C ASP A 62 -12.53 -5.87 10.35
N VAL A 63 -12.94 -6.65 9.37
CA VAL A 63 -13.55 -6.17 8.14
C VAL A 63 -14.82 -6.94 7.83
N LYS A 64 -15.64 -6.39 6.96
CA LYS A 64 -16.82 -7.06 6.41
C LYS A 64 -16.89 -6.76 4.92
N ARG A 65 -16.39 -7.68 4.12
CA ARG A 65 -16.24 -7.48 2.69
C ARG A 65 -16.66 -8.70 1.90
N GLU A 66 -17.12 -8.44 0.68
CA GLU A 66 -17.27 -9.44 -0.37
C GLU A 66 -16.21 -9.17 -1.43
N VAL A 67 -15.49 -10.19 -1.82
CA VAL A 67 -14.36 -10.10 -2.75
C VAL A 67 -14.47 -11.11 -3.87
N THR A 68 -13.84 -10.82 -5.01
CA THR A 68 -13.70 -11.74 -6.15
C THR A 68 -12.22 -12.02 -6.39
N VAL A 69 -11.90 -13.28 -6.54
CA VAL A 69 -10.56 -13.74 -6.94
C VAL A 69 -10.40 -13.54 -8.45
N ASN A 70 -9.41 -12.76 -8.87
CA ASN A 70 -9.18 -12.40 -10.28
C ASN A 70 -8.25 -13.36 -11.00
N LYS A 71 -7.34 -13.99 -10.26
CA LYS A 71 -6.36 -14.96 -10.75
C LYS A 71 -6.34 -16.15 -9.80
N LYS A 72 -6.04 -17.34 -10.32
CA LYS A 72 -5.85 -18.55 -9.51
C LYS A 72 -4.81 -18.28 -8.41
N ILE A 73 -5.20 -18.57 -7.17
CA ILE A 73 -4.37 -18.41 -5.97
C ILE A 73 -4.43 -19.65 -5.10
N HIS A 74 -3.50 -19.75 -4.14
CA HIS A 74 -3.60 -20.68 -3.04
C HIS A 74 -4.22 -20.01 -1.82
N SER A 75 -5.04 -20.74 -1.07
CA SER A 75 -5.37 -20.38 0.30
C SER A 75 -4.20 -20.78 1.23
N PHE A 76 -4.23 -20.24 2.45
CA PHE A 76 -3.29 -20.58 3.51
C PHE A 76 -4.08 -21.04 4.73
N LYS A 77 -3.60 -22.08 5.43
CA LYS A 77 -4.30 -22.66 6.59
C LYS A 77 -4.26 -21.76 7.82
N SER A 78 -3.26 -20.90 7.90
CA SER A 78 -3.07 -19.91 8.96
C SER A 78 -2.68 -18.55 8.37
N ALA A 79 -2.65 -17.50 9.19
CA ALA A 79 -2.17 -16.18 8.78
C ALA A 79 -0.64 -16.18 8.59
N ASN A 80 -0.18 -17.04 7.69
CA ASN A 80 1.22 -17.31 7.42
C ASN A 80 1.41 -17.70 5.96
N TRP A 81 2.28 -17.01 5.26
CA TRP A 81 2.56 -17.21 3.84
C TRP A 81 3.21 -18.56 3.49
N SER A 82 3.63 -19.34 4.48
CA SER A 82 4.29 -20.62 4.27
C SER A 82 3.39 -21.85 4.42
N ASP A 83 2.19 -21.69 4.96
CA ASP A 83 1.27 -22.80 5.26
C ASP A 83 0.16 -22.90 4.18
N THR A 84 0.54 -23.38 3.01
CA THR A 84 -0.30 -23.47 1.81
C THR A 84 -1.48 -24.42 1.99
N GLY A 85 -2.68 -23.96 1.64
CA GLY A 85 -3.92 -24.72 1.61
C GLY A 85 -4.38 -25.07 0.20
N ASP A 86 -5.69 -25.01 -0.03
CA ASP A 86 -6.31 -25.36 -1.31
C ASP A 86 -6.07 -24.30 -2.38
N VAL A 87 -6.23 -24.72 -3.63
CA VAL A 87 -6.30 -23.81 -4.78
C VAL A 87 -7.69 -23.16 -4.86
N ILE A 88 -7.72 -21.86 -5.10
CA ILE A 88 -8.95 -21.10 -5.37
C ILE A 88 -8.89 -20.56 -6.79
N GLU A 89 -9.88 -20.90 -7.60
CA GLU A 89 -9.93 -20.54 -9.01
C GLU A 89 -10.35 -19.07 -9.21
N ALA A 90 -9.91 -18.50 -10.33
CA ALA A 90 -10.35 -17.17 -10.76
C ALA A 90 -11.88 -17.13 -10.91
N GLY A 91 -12.50 -16.02 -10.54
CA GLY A 91 -13.96 -15.84 -10.56
C GLY A 91 -14.67 -16.27 -9.27
N THR A 92 -13.96 -16.89 -8.32
CA THR A 92 -14.54 -17.28 -7.03
C THR A 92 -14.88 -16.05 -6.21
N LYS A 93 -16.10 -16.01 -5.66
CA LYS A 93 -16.58 -14.97 -4.75
C LYS A 93 -16.52 -15.46 -3.31
N LEU A 94 -15.95 -14.64 -2.44
CA LEU A 94 -15.73 -14.98 -1.05
C LEU A 94 -16.19 -13.85 -0.13
N LYS A 95 -16.64 -14.23 1.07
CA LYS A 95 -16.85 -13.28 2.18
C LYS A 95 -15.65 -13.34 3.12
N VAL A 96 -15.17 -12.18 3.55
CA VAL A 96 -14.01 -12.07 4.42
C VAL A 96 -14.34 -11.21 5.64
N ASP A 97 -13.77 -11.56 6.80
CA ASP A 97 -14.06 -10.91 8.09
C ASP A 97 -12.83 -10.36 8.81
N LYS A 98 -11.65 -10.66 8.34
CA LYS A 98 -10.40 -10.10 8.88
C LYS A 98 -9.44 -9.73 7.77
N LEU A 99 -8.68 -8.67 8.04
CA LEU A 99 -7.55 -8.22 7.24
C LEU A 99 -6.34 -8.24 8.17
N VAL A 100 -5.38 -9.10 7.88
CA VAL A 100 -4.22 -9.34 8.75
C VAL A 100 -2.92 -9.15 7.99
N SER A 101 -1.90 -8.69 8.68
CA SER A 101 -0.56 -8.51 8.12
C SER A 101 0.45 -9.28 8.95
N PRO A 102 0.70 -10.56 8.66
CA PRO A 102 1.66 -11.36 9.43
C PRO A 102 3.10 -10.86 9.25
N ALA A 103 3.40 -10.23 8.12
CA ALA A 103 4.74 -9.76 7.79
C ALA A 103 4.72 -8.46 6.94
N GLY A 104 3.78 -7.55 7.20
CA GLY A 104 3.63 -6.27 6.47
C GLY A 104 2.72 -6.32 5.25
N TYR A 105 2.55 -7.47 4.61
CA TYR A 105 1.62 -7.68 3.51
C TYR A 105 0.30 -8.25 4.01
N MET A 106 -0.80 -7.84 3.37
CA MET A 106 -2.13 -8.11 3.87
C MET A 106 -2.69 -9.44 3.37
N MET A 107 -3.37 -10.13 4.28
CA MET A 107 -4.17 -11.33 3.99
C MET A 107 -5.60 -11.12 4.45
N TYR A 108 -6.56 -11.64 3.69
CA TYR A 108 -7.95 -11.79 4.15
C TYR A 108 -8.17 -13.14 4.83
N ARG A 109 -8.95 -13.14 5.91
CA ARG A 109 -9.55 -14.38 6.43
C ARG A 109 -10.93 -14.59 5.80
N ILE A 110 -11.17 -15.77 5.25
CA ILE A 110 -12.44 -16.18 4.68
C ILE A 110 -13.41 -16.53 5.81
N SER A 111 -14.62 -15.96 5.80
CA SER A 111 -15.59 -16.07 6.90
C SER A 111 -16.68 -17.12 6.68
N SER A 112 -16.88 -17.60 5.45
CA SER A 112 -17.97 -18.52 5.14
C SER A 112 -17.64 -19.41 3.94
N GLY A 113 -18.44 -20.47 3.75
CA GLY A 113 -18.32 -21.39 2.65
C GLY A 113 -17.26 -22.47 2.84
N GLU A 114 -16.88 -23.11 1.75
CA GLU A 114 -15.95 -24.24 1.67
C GLU A 114 -14.56 -23.91 2.25
N HIS A 115 -14.11 -22.66 2.06
CA HIS A 115 -12.79 -22.21 2.48
C HIS A 115 -12.80 -21.42 3.80
N SER A 116 -13.88 -21.47 4.56
CA SER A 116 -14.03 -20.75 5.82
C SER A 116 -12.87 -21.00 6.79
N GLY A 117 -12.36 -19.94 7.42
CA GLY A 117 -11.24 -19.99 8.36
C GLY A 117 -9.86 -19.97 7.71
N LYS A 118 -9.78 -20.10 6.39
CA LYS A 118 -8.52 -20.00 5.63
C LYS A 118 -8.23 -18.55 5.25
N TYR A 119 -6.99 -18.31 4.86
CA TYR A 119 -6.47 -16.99 4.50
C TYR A 119 -6.09 -16.96 3.02
N ILE A 120 -6.25 -15.80 2.41
CA ILE A 120 -5.82 -15.52 1.04
C ILE A 120 -5.10 -14.16 0.98
N THR A 121 -4.29 -13.95 -0.04
CA THR A 121 -3.71 -12.63 -0.27
C THR A 121 -4.79 -11.56 -0.40
N ALA A 122 -4.54 -10.39 0.15
CA ALA A 122 -5.37 -9.21 -0.07
C ALA A 122 -4.79 -8.27 -1.15
N ASN A 123 -3.76 -8.71 -1.87
CA ASN A 123 -3.15 -7.93 -2.95
C ASN A 123 -4.17 -7.70 -4.07
N GLU A 124 -4.35 -6.44 -4.45
CA GLU A 124 -5.32 -5.99 -5.45
C GLU A 124 -5.09 -6.58 -6.86
N LYS A 125 -3.89 -7.09 -7.15
CA LYS A 125 -3.59 -7.83 -8.36
C LYS A 125 -4.38 -9.14 -8.46
N PHE A 126 -4.64 -9.78 -7.33
CA PHE A 126 -5.26 -11.10 -7.26
C PHE A 126 -6.72 -11.08 -6.78
N VAL A 127 -7.09 -10.09 -5.96
CA VAL A 127 -8.38 -10.04 -5.29
C VAL A 127 -8.97 -8.64 -5.35
N SER A 128 -10.20 -8.52 -5.85
CA SER A 128 -10.94 -7.26 -5.95
C SER A 128 -12.05 -7.19 -4.91
N ILE A 129 -12.30 -6.01 -4.37
CA ILE A 129 -13.40 -5.74 -3.44
C ILE A 129 -14.66 -5.46 -4.25
N ASP A 130 -15.72 -6.26 -4.04
CA ASP A 130 -17.05 -6.05 -4.64
C ASP A 130 -17.96 -5.24 -3.71
N LYS A 131 -17.87 -5.50 -2.40
CA LYS A 131 -18.67 -4.85 -1.38
C LYS A 131 -17.86 -4.67 -0.09
N LYS A 132 -17.93 -3.48 0.48
CA LYS A 132 -17.26 -3.13 1.73
C LYS A 132 -18.30 -2.55 2.71
N GLU A 133 -18.54 -3.27 3.81
CA GLU A 133 -19.47 -2.86 4.86
C GLU A 133 -18.79 -2.53 6.20
N ASP A 134 -17.47 -2.71 6.28
CA ASP A 134 -16.72 -2.36 7.48
C ASP A 134 -16.50 -0.85 7.61
N GLN A 135 -16.33 -0.41 8.86
CA GLN A 135 -16.01 0.98 9.19
C GLN A 135 -14.61 1.09 9.77
N LEU A 136 -13.64 0.63 9.01
CA LEU A 136 -12.25 0.72 9.40
C LEU A 136 -11.82 2.18 9.33
N SER A 137 -11.47 2.77 10.47
CA SER A 137 -11.05 4.17 10.54
C SER A 137 -9.53 4.29 10.67
N ASN A 138 -8.96 5.27 9.99
CA ASN A 138 -7.56 5.63 9.99
C ASN A 138 -7.37 7.05 10.55
N PRO A 139 -6.24 7.36 11.17
CA PRO A 139 -5.15 6.46 11.57
C PRO A 139 -5.43 5.71 12.87
N ILE A 140 -4.73 4.59 13.05
CA ILE A 140 -4.67 3.89 14.34
C ILE A 140 -3.38 4.35 15.02
N SER A 141 -3.48 4.80 16.26
CA SER A 141 -2.34 5.36 17.01
C SER A 141 -1.26 4.29 17.26
N ARG A 142 -0.04 4.60 16.89
CA ARG A 142 1.16 3.81 17.19
C ARG A 142 2.40 4.72 17.15
N PRO A 143 2.77 5.36 18.26
CA PRO A 143 3.93 6.27 18.31
C PRO A 143 5.24 5.48 18.40
N VAL A 144 5.77 5.10 17.25
CA VAL A 144 7.06 4.42 17.08
C VAL A 144 7.94 5.19 16.12
N ALA A 145 9.18 4.75 15.91
CA ALA A 145 10.02 5.17 14.81
C ALA A 145 10.24 4.00 13.85
N ILE A 146 10.56 4.32 12.61
CA ILE A 146 10.96 3.34 11.60
C ILE A 146 12.34 3.70 11.05
N LYS A 147 13.11 2.67 10.73
CA LYS A 147 14.40 2.79 10.04
C LYS A 147 14.30 2.19 8.66
N LEU A 148 14.75 2.94 7.65
CA LEU A 148 14.79 2.45 6.28
C LEU A 148 15.99 1.51 6.09
N LEU A 149 15.74 0.33 5.56
CA LEU A 149 16.75 -0.69 5.24
C LEU A 149 17.20 -0.63 3.78
N ALA A 150 16.51 0.18 2.97
CA ALA A 150 16.80 0.44 1.57
C ALA A 150 16.29 1.83 1.22
N SER A 151 16.64 2.33 0.04
CA SER A 151 16.04 3.54 -0.51
C SER A 151 14.53 3.39 -0.63
N GLN A 152 13.76 4.37 -0.16
CA GLN A 152 12.31 4.30 -0.06
C GLN A 152 11.66 5.62 -0.49
N ASN A 153 10.65 5.51 -1.34
CA ASN A 153 9.78 6.63 -1.66
C ASN A 153 8.85 6.95 -0.48
N ILE A 154 8.76 8.23 -0.17
CA ILE A 154 7.83 8.79 0.81
C ILE A 154 6.75 9.54 0.03
N TYR A 155 5.49 9.32 0.37
CA TYR A 155 4.34 9.78 -0.40
C TYR A 155 3.58 10.89 0.32
N SER A 156 3.02 11.81 -0.46
CA SER A 156 2.17 12.88 0.05
C SER A 156 0.69 12.50 0.18
N ASP A 157 0.28 11.33 -0.34
CA ASP A 157 -1.09 10.83 -0.33
C ASP A 157 -1.17 9.39 0.19
N GLU A 158 -2.33 9.01 0.76
CA GLU A 158 -2.58 7.67 1.30
C GLU A 158 -2.61 6.58 0.22
N GLU A 159 -2.97 6.92 -1.01
CA GLU A 159 -3.01 6.01 -2.15
C GLU A 159 -1.63 5.67 -2.69
N LEU A 160 -0.57 6.30 -2.17
CA LEU A 160 0.81 6.10 -2.61
C LEU A 160 1.01 6.40 -4.10
N SER A 161 0.36 7.43 -4.60
CA SER A 161 0.43 7.84 -6.01
C SER A 161 1.36 9.02 -6.27
N LYS A 162 1.62 9.84 -5.24
CA LYS A 162 2.44 11.05 -5.33
C LYS A 162 3.68 10.95 -4.46
N VAL A 163 4.83 10.75 -5.09
CA VAL A 163 6.13 10.74 -4.40
C VAL A 163 6.46 12.17 -3.96
N ARG A 164 6.65 12.35 -2.66
CA ARG A 164 7.13 13.62 -2.09
C ARG A 164 8.64 13.70 -2.12
N VAL A 165 9.30 12.64 -1.68
CA VAL A 165 10.76 12.56 -1.59
C VAL A 165 11.18 11.09 -1.57
N THR A 166 12.38 10.81 -2.03
CA THR A 166 13.02 9.50 -1.86
C THR A 166 14.09 9.63 -0.76
N MET A 167 13.99 8.78 0.26
CA MET A 167 14.95 8.76 1.37
C MET A 167 15.86 7.56 1.29
N SER A 168 17.09 7.74 1.74
CA SER A 168 18.13 6.73 1.65
C SER A 168 18.07 5.71 2.80
N ASN A 169 18.71 4.57 2.58
CA ASN A 169 18.96 3.56 3.60
C ASN A 169 19.56 4.20 4.87
N GLY A 170 19.08 3.78 6.03
CA GLY A 170 19.50 4.26 7.34
C GLY A 170 18.72 5.45 7.88
N ALA A 171 17.88 6.11 7.08
CA ALA A 171 17.02 7.19 7.57
C ALA A 171 16.04 6.67 8.64
N VAL A 172 15.83 7.47 9.68
CA VAL A 172 14.90 7.19 10.78
C VAL A 172 13.79 8.22 10.75
N LEU A 173 12.54 7.74 10.77
CA LEU A 173 11.33 8.57 10.69
C LEU A 173 10.43 8.31 11.89
N ASN A 174 9.89 9.36 12.48
CA ASN A 174 8.89 9.24 13.54
C ASN A 174 7.51 8.97 12.93
N ILE A 175 6.82 7.98 13.48
CA ILE A 175 5.50 7.51 13.06
C ILE A 175 4.49 7.81 14.16
N ASN A 176 3.34 8.37 13.80
CA ASN A 176 2.23 8.60 14.72
C ASN A 176 1.27 7.42 14.78
N GLY A 177 1.15 6.68 13.70
CA GLY A 177 0.23 5.58 13.58
C GLY A 177 0.35 4.86 12.25
N TYR A 178 -0.63 4.01 12.01
CA TYR A 178 -0.73 3.21 10.79
C TYR A 178 -2.19 3.12 10.36
N GLY A 179 -2.42 2.61 9.15
CA GLY A 179 -3.76 2.39 8.63
C GLY A 179 -3.76 1.63 7.32
N ILE A 180 -4.95 1.48 6.75
CA ILE A 180 -5.18 0.80 5.48
C ILE A 180 -5.56 1.84 4.43
N SER A 181 -4.81 1.90 3.35
CA SER A 181 -5.15 2.74 2.20
C SER A 181 -6.38 2.20 1.46
N LYS A 182 -6.97 3.02 0.58
CA LYS A 182 -8.08 2.58 -0.29
C LYS A 182 -7.70 1.39 -1.18
N ASN A 183 -6.43 1.26 -1.51
CA ASN A 183 -5.88 0.15 -2.30
C ASN A 183 -5.59 -1.09 -1.44
N ASN A 184 -6.08 -1.13 -0.19
CA ASN A 184 -5.90 -2.24 0.74
C ASN A 184 -4.43 -2.52 1.08
N ARG A 185 -3.62 -1.47 1.14
CA ARG A 185 -2.21 -1.50 1.52
C ARG A 185 -2.04 -0.96 2.93
N LEU A 186 -1.29 -1.67 3.77
CA LEU A 186 -0.90 -1.17 5.09
C LEU A 186 0.11 -0.05 4.93
N ILE A 187 -0.14 1.09 5.56
CA ILE A 187 0.70 2.29 5.49
C ILE A 187 0.99 2.84 6.88
N TYR A 188 2.16 3.47 7.03
CA TYR A 188 2.50 4.29 8.18
C TYR A 188 2.18 5.77 7.92
N TYR A 189 1.67 6.41 8.94
CA TYR A 189 1.44 7.87 9.00
C TYR A 189 2.65 8.52 9.65
N ILE A 190 3.47 9.18 8.84
CA ILE A 190 4.67 9.88 9.30
C ILE A 190 4.28 11.17 10.01
N SER A 191 5.04 11.57 11.03
CA SER A 191 4.75 12.74 11.86
C SER A 191 4.66 14.06 11.09
N ASP A 192 5.30 14.16 9.92
CA ASP A 192 5.25 15.33 9.04
C ASP A 192 4.02 15.38 8.12
N GLY A 193 3.10 14.42 8.22
CA GLY A 193 1.90 14.31 7.40
C GLY A 193 2.07 13.54 6.09
N SER A 194 3.21 12.93 5.87
CA SER A 194 3.46 12.05 4.72
C SER A 194 3.21 10.58 5.06
N TYR A 195 3.33 9.71 4.07
CA TYR A 195 2.97 8.29 4.15
C TYR A 195 4.06 7.41 3.56
N VAL A 196 4.20 6.22 4.12
CA VAL A 196 5.09 5.19 3.60
C VAL A 196 4.42 3.82 3.70
N PRO A 197 4.53 2.95 2.68
CA PRO A 197 3.98 1.61 2.78
C PRO A 197 4.73 0.79 3.83
N VAL A 198 4.01 -0.02 4.59
CA VAL A 198 4.62 -0.99 5.49
C VAL A 198 5.19 -2.13 4.64
N ASN A 199 6.50 -2.17 4.52
CA ASN A 199 7.22 -3.18 3.76
C ASN A 199 8.37 -3.72 4.62
N PRO A 200 8.24 -4.92 5.19
CA PRO A 200 9.23 -5.47 6.12
C PRO A 200 10.57 -5.80 5.47
N VAL A 201 10.64 -5.88 4.15
CA VAL A 201 11.90 -6.03 3.41
C VAL A 201 12.71 -4.73 3.41
N ARG A 202 12.03 -3.58 3.48
CA ARG A 202 12.62 -2.25 3.33
C ARG A 202 12.58 -1.39 4.59
N ILE A 203 11.77 -1.77 5.57
CA ILE A 203 11.48 -0.95 6.76
C ILE A 203 11.46 -1.84 7.99
N THR A 204 12.10 -1.38 9.07
CA THR A 204 11.99 -1.99 10.39
C THR A 204 11.52 -0.97 11.42
N GLU A 205 10.70 -1.40 12.38
CA GLU A 205 10.34 -0.56 13.52
C GLU A 205 11.49 -0.50 14.52
N VAL A 206 11.75 0.69 15.05
CA VAL A 206 12.74 0.94 16.09
C VAL A 206 12.11 1.72 17.23
N ASN A 207 12.75 1.67 18.40
CA ASN A 207 12.25 2.41 19.55
C ASN A 207 12.42 3.92 19.33
N ARG A 208 11.33 4.69 19.49
CA ARG A 208 11.30 6.14 19.34
C ARG A 208 12.25 6.85 20.32
N GLU A 209 12.38 6.37 21.55
CA GLU A 209 13.30 6.91 22.56
C GLU A 209 14.77 6.74 22.14
N SER A 210 15.12 5.60 21.55
CA SER A 210 16.47 5.35 21.02
C SER A 210 16.83 6.29 19.87
N ALA A 211 15.87 6.67 19.01
CA ALA A 211 16.07 7.65 17.94
C ALA A 211 16.34 9.05 18.52
N ASN A 212 15.56 9.48 19.53
CA ASN A 212 15.73 10.79 20.19
C ASN A 212 17.04 10.89 20.95
N SER A 213 17.49 9.84 21.63
CA SER A 213 18.76 9.84 22.38
C SER A 213 19.98 9.90 21.46
N LYS A 214 19.91 9.37 20.24
CA LYS A 214 20.99 9.50 19.24
C LYS A 214 21.10 10.93 18.71
N ASP A 215 20.00 11.63 18.53
CA ASP A 215 19.99 13.04 18.09
C ASP A 215 20.53 13.96 19.18
N ILE A 216 20.19 13.75 20.44
CA ILE A 216 20.70 14.48 21.60
C ILE A 216 22.24 14.30 21.74
N ASN A 217 22.74 13.08 21.54
CA ASN A 217 24.18 12.80 21.60
C ASN A 217 24.97 13.46 20.45
N LYS A 218 24.37 13.65 19.28
CA LYS A 218 25.01 14.40 18.18
C LYS A 218 25.13 15.89 18.48
N GLU A 219 24.13 16.50 19.11
CA GLU A 219 24.14 17.89 19.51
C GLU A 219 25.16 18.13 20.62
N ASN A 220 25.28 17.24 21.59
CA ASN A 220 26.26 17.34 22.67
C ASN A 220 27.72 17.20 22.20
N ASN A 221 27.96 16.38 21.17
CA ASN A 221 29.30 16.24 20.60
C ASN A 221 29.74 17.46 19.77
N ASN A 222 28.80 18.20 19.18
CA ASN A 222 29.10 19.43 18.47
C ASN A 222 29.37 20.62 19.41
N SER A 223 28.80 20.62 20.62
CA SER A 223 29.05 21.69 21.60
C SER A 223 30.38 21.54 22.36
N SER A 224 30.94 20.34 22.40
CA SER A 224 32.24 20.10 23.09
C SER A 224 33.48 20.38 22.22
N ASN A 225 33.31 20.59 20.92
CA ASN A 225 34.42 20.87 20.00
C ASN A 225 34.67 22.38 19.73
N ASN A 226 33.94 23.26 20.41
CA ASN A 226 34.05 24.71 20.26
C ASN A 226 34.59 25.44 21.54
N GLN A 227 35.40 24.77 22.35
CA GLN A 227 36.16 25.44 23.43
C GLN A 227 37.64 25.34 23.20
#